data_050332c452a40201c33341726bb890ad
#
_entry.id   050332c452a40201c33341726bb890ad
#
_cell.length_a   1.000
_cell.length_b   1.000
_cell.length_c   1.000
_cell.angle_alpha   90.00
_cell.angle_beta   90.00
_cell.angle_gamma   90.00
#
_symmetry.space_group_name_H-M   'P 1'
#
loop_
_entity.id
_entity.type
_entity.pdbx_description
1 polymer ?
#
loop_
_entity_poly.entity_id
_entity_poly.type
_entity_poly.pdbx_seq_one_letter_code
_entity_poly.pdbx_strand_id
1 'polypeptide(L)'
;MANTKDNEYELREFLLDADSNAGTDDTPLPMPSNRDDKDWRRSLRLRLQILTSFSLFIVAGLCDQTVGTLLPYLVTHYRTSQTVVSIVFMLQFLGYSSSALSNEKLHWHCGRFGVMTIATLLLAMSFLIISITEYLPLYIGLHLFYGMGMGLLDSCVNVFLSDLVDHNELMGLLHGFYGVGSVISPPLVSWILKHWGYRLHYALLATLSFIGLLAVVVLFRDETKDKYRAHSTEGDDTKGEVSLWDIFKSPIVPITCAYLFLYIGAELGVGSWLLTYLRTIKSMEQQEAAFVVSWFWIGLTCGRMLLGFVTKRFGNEYTANLGYSLLSLFFFTTFAVYSMAYTGDHYTLIVKPLVFMSGVFVGPLFPTSNITLLKTLPTQLQVSGVGLATSLGGTGSAVLPFTIGAISRITGFEYLLIYIDLIIAGYCAVWMLVPIYVPTVQRKWRAAS
;
A
#
# COMPACT_ATOMS: atom_id res chain seq x y z
N MET A 1 10.61 1.16 46.62
CA MET A 1 11.09 -0.17 47.10
C MET A 1 9.97 -1.05 47.68
N ALA A 2 8.74 -0.91 47.20
CA ALA A 2 7.60 -1.71 47.70
C ALA A 2 6.93 -2.62 46.66
N ASN A 3 7.40 -2.60 45.38
CA ASN A 3 6.69 -3.24 44.29
C ASN A 3 7.37 -4.51 43.72
N THR A 4 8.45 -4.95 44.33
CA THR A 4 9.18 -6.16 43.88
C THR A 4 8.81 -7.42 44.69
N LYS A 5 8.26 -7.27 45.90
CA LYS A 5 7.91 -8.40 46.77
C LYS A 5 6.52 -8.98 46.43
N ASP A 6 5.58 -8.15 46.01
CA ASP A 6 4.23 -8.60 45.64
C ASP A 6 4.24 -9.46 44.36
N ASN A 7 5.10 -9.09 43.37
CA ASN A 7 5.28 -9.88 42.15
C ASN A 7 5.95 -11.26 42.38
N GLU A 8 6.77 -11.38 43.45
CA GLU A 8 7.44 -12.63 43.78
C GLU A 8 6.49 -13.59 44.52
N TYR A 9 5.52 -13.06 45.26
CA TYR A 9 4.48 -13.85 45.92
C TYR A 9 3.44 -14.39 44.93
N GLU A 10 2.95 -13.58 44.01
CA GLU A 10 2.02 -14.00 42.96
C GLU A 10 2.66 -15.06 42.04
N LEU A 11 3.95 -14.90 41.72
CA LEU A 11 4.67 -15.88 40.91
C LEU A 11 4.87 -17.22 41.63
N ARG A 12 5.04 -17.19 42.96
CA ARG A 12 5.15 -18.40 43.77
C ARG A 12 3.82 -19.13 43.94
N GLU A 13 2.73 -18.41 44.12
CA GLU A 13 1.40 -19.00 44.21
C GLU A 13 1.00 -19.62 42.86
N PHE A 14 1.28 -18.96 41.75
CA PHE A 14 1.06 -19.49 40.40
C PHE A 14 1.90 -20.76 40.11
N LEU A 15 3.12 -20.83 40.58
CA LEU A 15 3.98 -22.02 40.45
C LEU A 15 3.56 -23.19 41.37
N LEU A 16 2.99 -22.90 42.50
CA LEU A 16 2.50 -23.93 43.44
C LEU A 16 1.14 -24.51 43.00
N ASP A 17 0.26 -23.71 42.40
CA ASP A 17 -0.97 -24.19 41.77
C ASP A 17 -0.71 -25.01 40.49
N ALA A 18 0.35 -24.71 39.74
CA ALA A 18 0.77 -25.48 38.57
C ALA A 18 1.27 -26.90 38.97
N ASP A 19 1.94 -27.05 40.10
CA ASP A 19 2.43 -28.36 40.60
C ASP A 19 1.31 -29.25 41.16
N SER A 20 0.20 -28.67 41.65
CA SER A 20 -0.91 -29.43 42.21
C SER A 20 -1.86 -30.05 41.17
N ASN A 21 -1.81 -29.59 39.92
CA ASN A 21 -2.63 -30.09 38.81
C ASN A 21 -1.87 -30.96 37.79
N ALA A 22 -0.68 -31.46 38.15
CA ALA A 22 0.09 -32.37 37.28
C ALA A 22 -0.53 -33.80 37.32
N GLY A 23 -1.71 -33.93 36.71
CA GLY A 23 -2.26 -35.18 36.20
C GLY A 23 -1.71 -35.43 34.81
N THR A 24 -0.89 -36.46 34.71
CA THR A 24 -0.32 -37.12 33.52
C THR A 24 -1.05 -36.89 32.21
N ASP A 25 -0.70 -35.81 31.51
CA ASP A 25 -0.93 -35.64 30.07
C ASP A 25 0.37 -35.18 29.44
N ASP A 26 1.06 -36.09 28.74
CA ASP A 26 2.37 -35.88 28.07
C ASP A 26 2.27 -34.97 26.82
N THR A 27 1.42 -33.99 26.85
CA THR A 27 1.47 -32.91 25.82
C THR A 27 2.51 -31.88 26.24
N PRO A 28 3.57 -31.64 25.43
CA PRO A 28 4.53 -30.59 25.71
C PRO A 28 3.80 -29.25 25.81
N LEU A 29 3.88 -28.59 26.99
CA LEU A 29 3.43 -27.22 27.14
C LEU A 29 4.02 -26.35 26.02
N PRO A 30 3.23 -25.52 25.34
CA PRO A 30 3.77 -24.61 24.36
C PRO A 30 4.79 -23.70 25.04
N MET A 31 6.04 -23.80 24.61
CA MET A 31 7.12 -22.94 25.10
C MET A 31 6.73 -21.49 24.84
N PRO A 32 6.78 -20.58 25.83
CA PRO A 32 6.51 -19.17 25.61
C PRO A 32 7.42 -18.67 24.49
N SER A 33 6.85 -18.05 23.47
CA SER A 33 7.56 -17.55 22.31
C SER A 33 8.66 -16.58 22.80
N ASN A 34 9.90 -17.04 22.73
CA ASN A 34 11.03 -16.33 23.32
C ASN A 34 11.18 -14.99 22.57
N ARG A 35 11.13 -13.86 23.28
CA ARG A 35 11.30 -12.51 22.72
C ARG A 35 12.59 -12.38 21.91
N ASP A 36 13.57 -13.25 22.20
CA ASP A 36 14.84 -13.36 21.49
C ASP A 36 14.71 -13.88 20.05
N ASP A 37 13.70 -14.73 19.76
CA ASP A 37 13.46 -15.28 18.41
C ASP A 37 12.85 -14.26 17.44
N LYS A 38 12.29 -13.16 17.95
CA LYS A 38 11.70 -12.05 17.18
C LYS A 38 12.64 -10.86 17.01
N ASP A 39 13.82 -10.88 17.66
CA ASP A 39 14.83 -9.82 17.56
C ASP A 39 15.72 -10.03 16.32
N TRP A 40 15.38 -9.32 15.25
CA TRP A 40 16.11 -9.37 13.98
C TRP A 40 17.58 -8.96 14.11
N ARG A 41 17.97 -8.20 15.13
CA ARG A 41 19.35 -7.78 15.35
C ARG A 41 20.27 -8.96 15.71
N ARG A 42 19.70 -10.00 16.30
CA ARG A 42 20.44 -11.19 16.75
C ARG A 42 20.52 -12.30 15.70
N SER A 43 19.65 -12.27 14.67
CA SER A 43 19.59 -13.30 13.64
C SER A 43 19.98 -12.77 12.27
N LEU A 44 21.06 -13.30 11.70
CA LEU A 44 21.46 -13.00 10.31
C LEU A 44 20.34 -13.38 9.33
N ARG A 45 19.65 -14.49 9.59
CA ARG A 45 18.57 -14.97 8.74
C ARG A 45 17.41 -14.00 8.72
N LEU A 46 16.94 -13.50 9.89
CA LEU A 46 15.88 -12.49 9.95
C LEU A 46 16.27 -11.21 9.22
N ARG A 47 17.51 -10.75 9.36
CA ARG A 47 18.01 -9.59 8.59
C ARG A 47 17.93 -9.81 7.09
N LEU A 48 18.32 -11.00 6.61
CA LEU A 48 18.23 -11.35 5.18
C LEU A 48 16.76 -11.47 4.71
N GLN A 49 15.86 -12.01 5.54
CA GLN A 49 14.44 -12.05 5.25
C GLN A 49 13.83 -10.64 5.13
N ILE A 50 14.17 -9.74 6.06
CA ILE A 50 13.75 -8.33 6.03
C ILE A 50 14.29 -7.64 4.76
N LEU A 51 15.58 -7.83 4.44
CA LEU A 51 16.20 -7.25 3.24
C LEU A 51 15.53 -7.78 1.96
N THR A 52 15.20 -9.06 1.91
CA THR A 52 14.46 -9.66 0.80
C THR A 52 13.07 -9.03 0.67
N SER A 53 12.36 -8.84 1.79
CA SER A 53 11.05 -8.18 1.82
C SER A 53 11.13 -6.75 1.29
N PHE A 54 12.13 -5.98 1.70
CA PHE A 54 12.36 -4.61 1.21
C PHE A 54 12.68 -4.60 -0.29
N SER A 55 13.51 -5.53 -0.76
CA SER A 55 13.84 -5.66 -2.19
C SER A 55 12.62 -6.00 -3.03
N LEU A 56 11.76 -6.89 -2.55
CA LEU A 56 10.49 -7.22 -3.22
C LEU A 56 9.54 -6.03 -3.26
N PHE A 57 9.53 -5.15 -2.25
CA PHE A 57 8.72 -3.93 -2.25
C PHE A 57 9.28 -2.84 -3.19
N ILE A 58 10.61 -2.80 -3.43
CA ILE A 58 11.15 -1.99 -4.55
C ILE A 58 10.58 -2.51 -5.87
N VAL A 59 10.60 -3.82 -6.09
CA VAL A 59 10.04 -4.42 -7.31
C VAL A 59 8.54 -4.11 -7.43
N ALA A 60 7.78 -4.19 -6.33
CA ALA A 60 6.37 -3.82 -6.29
C ALA A 60 6.15 -2.37 -6.74
N GLY A 61 6.92 -1.41 -6.20
CA GLY A 61 6.86 0.00 -6.63
C GLY A 61 7.23 0.22 -8.10
N LEU A 62 8.24 -0.52 -8.60
CA LEU A 62 8.58 -0.51 -10.03
C LEU A 62 7.40 -0.97 -10.89
N CYS A 63 6.74 -2.04 -10.48
CA CYS A 63 5.63 -2.65 -11.23
C CYS A 63 4.42 -1.74 -11.32
N ASP A 64 4.01 -1.15 -10.20
CA ASP A 64 2.78 -0.36 -10.11
C ASP A 64 2.80 0.89 -11.00
N GLN A 65 3.97 1.49 -11.22
CA GLN A 65 4.12 2.67 -12.08
C GLN A 65 4.33 2.33 -13.57
N THR A 66 4.56 1.05 -13.87
CA THR A 66 4.90 0.60 -15.24
C THR A 66 3.78 0.86 -16.22
N VAL A 67 2.55 0.46 -15.93
CA VAL A 67 1.41 0.59 -16.85
C VAL A 67 1.08 2.04 -17.13
N GLY A 68 1.02 2.89 -16.10
CA GLY A 68 0.77 4.33 -16.25
C GLY A 68 1.81 5.01 -17.15
N THR A 69 3.08 4.63 -16.99
CA THR A 69 4.18 5.16 -17.81
C THR A 69 4.15 4.66 -19.26
N LEU A 70 3.77 3.41 -19.48
CA LEU A 70 3.68 2.81 -20.82
C LEU A 70 2.38 3.11 -21.53
N LEU A 71 1.34 3.60 -20.87
CA LEU A 71 -0.02 3.70 -21.38
C LEU A 71 -0.11 4.41 -22.73
N PRO A 72 0.50 5.60 -22.95
CA PRO A 72 0.47 6.26 -24.27
C PRO A 72 1.11 5.43 -25.38
N TYR A 73 2.20 4.73 -25.05
CA TYR A 73 2.88 3.85 -25.99
C TYR A 73 2.03 2.62 -26.35
N LEU A 74 1.44 1.95 -25.34
CA LEU A 74 0.61 0.76 -25.53
C LEU A 74 -0.61 1.05 -26.39
N VAL A 75 -1.25 2.21 -26.20
CA VAL A 75 -2.37 2.67 -27.03
C VAL A 75 -1.96 2.77 -28.51
N THR A 76 -0.81 3.36 -28.78
CA THR A 76 -0.30 3.52 -30.14
C THR A 76 0.15 2.18 -30.73
N HIS A 77 0.91 1.40 -29.96
CA HIS A 77 1.49 0.12 -30.36
C HIS A 77 0.41 -0.90 -30.75
N TYR A 78 -0.63 -1.03 -29.91
CA TYR A 78 -1.73 -1.96 -30.13
C TYR A 78 -2.90 -1.37 -30.95
N ARG A 79 -2.78 -0.09 -31.40
CA ARG A 79 -3.83 0.63 -32.13
C ARG A 79 -5.20 0.55 -31.46
N THR A 80 -5.21 0.79 -30.14
CA THR A 80 -6.39 0.66 -29.30
C THR A 80 -6.69 1.97 -28.56
N SER A 81 -7.66 1.95 -27.65
CA SER A 81 -8.01 3.11 -26.82
C SER A 81 -7.41 3.03 -25.42
N GLN A 82 -7.23 4.19 -24.75
CA GLN A 82 -6.82 4.25 -23.35
C GLN A 82 -7.76 3.44 -22.46
N THR A 83 -9.06 3.46 -22.72
CA THR A 83 -10.04 2.66 -21.93
C THR A 83 -9.77 1.16 -21.99
N VAL A 84 -9.40 0.63 -23.17
CA VAL A 84 -9.08 -0.79 -23.30
C VAL A 84 -7.81 -1.13 -22.54
N VAL A 85 -6.77 -0.30 -22.62
CA VAL A 85 -5.54 -0.53 -21.83
C VAL A 85 -5.83 -0.39 -20.34
N SER A 86 -6.69 0.54 -19.93
CA SER A 86 -7.05 0.76 -18.51
C SER A 86 -7.79 -0.42 -17.85
N ILE A 87 -8.30 -1.38 -18.63
CA ILE A 87 -8.87 -2.64 -18.09
C ILE A 87 -7.81 -3.38 -17.24
N VAL A 88 -6.54 -3.18 -17.53
CA VAL A 88 -5.42 -3.68 -16.72
C VAL A 88 -5.59 -3.36 -15.23
N PHE A 89 -5.95 -2.13 -14.90
CA PHE A 89 -6.16 -1.70 -13.50
C PHE A 89 -7.30 -2.46 -12.83
N MET A 90 -8.40 -2.73 -13.57
CA MET A 90 -9.52 -3.52 -13.05
C MET A 90 -9.14 -4.98 -12.82
N LEU A 91 -8.40 -5.60 -13.75
CA LEU A 91 -7.95 -6.99 -13.58
C LEU A 91 -6.91 -7.12 -12.47
N GLN A 92 -5.99 -6.17 -12.37
CA GLN A 92 -5.04 -6.10 -11.25
C GLN A 92 -5.77 -6.03 -9.90
N PHE A 93 -6.79 -5.19 -9.79
CA PHE A 93 -7.62 -5.08 -8.60
C PHE A 93 -8.39 -6.38 -8.30
N LEU A 94 -9.02 -6.99 -9.30
CA LEU A 94 -9.72 -8.27 -9.12
C LEU A 94 -8.76 -9.37 -8.63
N GLY A 95 -7.54 -9.40 -9.16
CA GLY A 95 -6.49 -10.29 -8.70
C GLY A 95 -6.11 -10.02 -7.24
N TYR A 96 -5.81 -8.77 -6.91
CA TYR A 96 -5.46 -8.34 -5.55
C TYR A 96 -6.58 -8.68 -4.55
N SER A 97 -7.83 -8.39 -4.89
CA SER A 97 -8.99 -8.69 -4.03
C SER A 97 -9.21 -10.20 -3.86
N SER A 98 -9.00 -10.99 -4.91
CA SER A 98 -9.10 -12.45 -4.82
C SER A 98 -8.04 -13.06 -3.90
N SER A 99 -6.85 -12.44 -3.85
CA SER A 99 -5.80 -12.85 -2.91
C SER A 99 -6.21 -12.58 -1.47
N ALA A 100 -6.85 -11.46 -1.19
CA ALA A 100 -7.32 -11.13 0.16
C ALA A 100 -8.34 -12.16 0.69
N LEU A 101 -9.23 -12.65 -0.18
CA LEU A 101 -10.22 -13.69 0.17
C LEU A 101 -9.60 -15.08 0.37
N SER A 102 -8.48 -15.37 -0.27
CA SER A 102 -7.81 -16.67 -0.21
C SER A 102 -6.62 -16.70 0.75
N ASN A 103 -6.18 -15.55 1.24
CA ASN A 103 -4.95 -15.37 2.01
C ASN A 103 -4.89 -16.25 3.26
N GLU A 104 -5.93 -16.24 4.09
CA GLU A 104 -6.00 -17.04 5.32
C GLU A 104 -5.92 -18.54 5.03
N LYS A 105 -6.71 -19.02 4.05
CA LYS A 105 -6.69 -20.42 3.64
C LYS A 105 -5.32 -20.86 3.10
N LEU A 106 -4.67 -19.99 2.32
CA LEU A 106 -3.35 -20.28 1.78
C LEU A 106 -2.29 -20.33 2.90
N HIS A 107 -2.31 -19.41 3.84
CA HIS A 107 -1.42 -19.44 5.01
C HIS A 107 -1.64 -20.68 5.87
N TRP A 108 -2.88 -21.10 6.07
CA TRP A 108 -3.21 -22.30 6.82
C TRP A 108 -2.66 -23.58 6.19
N HIS A 109 -2.68 -23.68 4.84
CA HIS A 109 -2.25 -24.88 4.13
C HIS A 109 -0.75 -24.87 3.77
N CYS A 110 -0.20 -23.72 3.46
CA CYS A 110 1.15 -23.60 2.88
C CYS A 110 2.14 -22.84 3.78
N GLY A 111 1.67 -22.18 4.86
CA GLY A 111 2.48 -21.29 5.69
C GLY A 111 2.95 -20.03 4.94
N ARG A 112 3.70 -19.17 5.62
CA ARG A 112 4.26 -17.96 5.00
C ARG A 112 5.21 -18.28 3.85
N PHE A 113 6.01 -19.33 3.99
CA PHE A 113 6.90 -19.80 2.92
C PHE A 113 6.16 -20.10 1.62
N GLY A 114 5.07 -20.88 1.72
CA GLY A 114 4.29 -21.25 0.53
C GLY A 114 3.58 -20.05 -0.10
N VAL A 115 3.00 -19.16 0.72
CA VAL A 115 2.31 -17.95 0.22
C VAL A 115 3.28 -17.00 -0.48
N MET A 116 4.46 -16.72 0.10
CA MET A 116 5.48 -15.88 -0.54
C MET A 116 6.03 -16.50 -1.82
N THR A 117 6.20 -17.84 -1.84
CA THR A 117 6.65 -18.58 -3.03
C THR A 117 5.63 -18.46 -4.16
N ILE A 118 4.33 -18.69 -3.86
CA ILE A 118 3.25 -18.53 -4.84
C ILE A 118 3.19 -17.08 -5.34
N ALA A 119 3.26 -16.10 -4.44
CA ALA A 119 3.21 -14.68 -4.78
C ALA A 119 4.33 -14.29 -5.76
N THR A 120 5.57 -14.59 -5.42
CA THR A 120 6.73 -14.25 -6.24
C THR A 120 6.77 -15.04 -7.56
N LEU A 121 6.28 -16.27 -7.57
CA LEU A 121 6.12 -17.07 -8.79
C LEU A 121 5.08 -16.45 -9.74
N LEU A 122 3.92 -16.04 -9.22
CA LEU A 122 2.88 -15.37 -10.01
C LEU A 122 3.42 -14.07 -10.64
N LEU A 123 4.18 -13.27 -9.90
CA LEU A 123 4.83 -12.06 -10.42
C LEU A 123 5.82 -12.41 -11.53
N ALA A 124 6.76 -13.33 -11.26
CA ALA A 124 7.80 -13.71 -12.20
C ALA A 124 7.23 -14.27 -13.51
N MET A 125 6.25 -15.18 -13.42
CA MET A 125 5.62 -15.80 -14.59
C MET A 125 4.78 -14.80 -15.39
N SER A 126 4.01 -13.93 -14.72
CA SER A 126 3.21 -12.91 -15.40
C SER A 126 4.12 -11.99 -16.24
N PHE A 127 5.21 -11.47 -15.65
CA PHE A 127 6.11 -10.59 -16.36
C PHE A 127 6.93 -11.30 -17.44
N LEU A 128 7.34 -12.56 -17.20
CA LEU A 128 8.01 -13.37 -18.21
C LEU A 128 7.13 -13.53 -19.44
N ILE A 129 5.86 -13.92 -19.27
CA ILE A 129 4.95 -14.11 -20.39
C ILE A 129 4.63 -12.78 -21.07
N ILE A 130 4.45 -11.68 -20.32
CA ILE A 130 4.26 -10.34 -20.90
C ILE A 130 5.49 -9.93 -21.73
N SER A 131 6.71 -10.27 -21.31
CA SER A 131 7.94 -9.90 -22.01
C SER A 131 8.07 -10.54 -23.40
N ILE A 132 7.41 -11.67 -23.62
CA ILE A 132 7.49 -12.43 -24.88
C ILE A 132 6.23 -12.34 -25.75
N THR A 133 5.09 -11.91 -25.18
CA THR A 133 3.82 -11.81 -25.91
C THR A 133 3.64 -10.48 -26.63
N GLU A 134 2.96 -10.53 -27.80
CA GLU A 134 2.47 -9.33 -28.52
C GLU A 134 0.94 -9.29 -28.53
N TYR A 135 0.27 -10.23 -27.88
CA TYR A 135 -1.18 -10.34 -27.90
C TYR A 135 -1.81 -9.54 -26.76
N LEU A 136 -2.47 -8.42 -27.10
CA LEU A 136 -3.04 -7.49 -26.12
C LEU A 136 -4.00 -8.14 -25.10
N PRO A 137 -4.94 -9.02 -25.49
CA PRO A 137 -5.81 -9.67 -24.51
C PRO A 137 -5.04 -10.50 -23.47
N LEU A 138 -3.95 -11.17 -23.87
CA LEU A 138 -3.10 -11.91 -22.93
C LEU A 138 -2.31 -10.93 -22.03
N TYR A 139 -1.78 -9.85 -22.61
CA TYR A 139 -1.16 -8.77 -21.81
C TYR A 139 -2.10 -8.26 -20.71
N ILE A 140 -3.34 -7.94 -21.06
CA ILE A 140 -4.36 -7.47 -20.13
C ILE A 140 -4.70 -8.58 -19.11
N GLY A 141 -4.95 -9.80 -19.56
CA GLY A 141 -5.34 -10.93 -18.70
C GLY A 141 -4.29 -11.32 -17.65
N LEU A 142 -3.01 -11.21 -17.99
CA LEU A 142 -1.91 -11.51 -17.06
C LEU A 142 -1.84 -10.57 -15.86
N HIS A 143 -2.41 -9.36 -15.95
CA HIS A 143 -2.49 -8.44 -14.82
C HIS A 143 -3.44 -8.92 -13.71
N LEU A 144 -4.34 -9.88 -13.99
CA LEU A 144 -5.09 -10.58 -12.94
C LEU A 144 -4.14 -11.38 -12.03
N PHE A 145 -3.26 -12.17 -12.63
CA PHE A 145 -2.28 -12.99 -11.90
C PHE A 145 -1.20 -12.14 -11.22
N TYR A 146 -0.79 -11.06 -11.89
CA TYR A 146 0.06 -10.04 -11.27
C TYR A 146 -0.59 -9.46 -10.00
N GLY A 147 -1.87 -9.05 -10.09
CA GLY A 147 -2.61 -8.52 -8.95
C GLY A 147 -2.74 -9.54 -7.81
N MET A 148 -3.02 -10.82 -8.12
CA MET A 148 -3.02 -11.90 -7.12
C MET A 148 -1.66 -12.02 -6.42
N GLY A 149 -0.57 -12.05 -7.18
CA GLY A 149 0.78 -12.14 -6.65
C GLY A 149 1.11 -10.95 -5.74
N MET A 150 0.75 -9.73 -6.15
CA MET A 150 0.95 -8.51 -5.36
C MET A 150 0.17 -8.53 -4.06
N GLY A 151 -1.10 -8.91 -4.07
CA GLY A 151 -1.92 -8.95 -2.86
C GLY A 151 -1.46 -10.02 -1.85
N LEU A 152 -1.02 -11.19 -2.33
CA LEU A 152 -0.42 -12.21 -1.47
C LEU A 152 0.92 -11.76 -0.88
N LEU A 153 1.77 -11.13 -1.69
CA LEU A 153 3.07 -10.61 -1.25
C LEU A 153 2.89 -9.52 -0.19
N ASP A 154 2.05 -8.54 -0.49
CA ASP A 154 1.78 -7.41 0.41
C ASP A 154 1.27 -7.90 1.77
N SER A 155 0.22 -8.70 1.77
CA SER A 155 -0.33 -9.25 3.00
C SER A 155 0.68 -10.07 3.80
N CYS A 156 1.40 -10.99 3.14
CA CYS A 156 2.34 -11.89 3.83
C CYS A 156 3.54 -11.14 4.43
N VAL A 157 4.10 -10.16 3.71
CA VAL A 157 5.24 -9.37 4.20
C VAL A 157 4.82 -8.47 5.34
N ASN A 158 3.65 -7.82 5.25
CA ASN A 158 3.14 -6.97 6.33
C ASN A 158 2.91 -7.77 7.62
N VAL A 159 2.30 -8.96 7.52
CA VAL A 159 2.11 -9.86 8.69
C VAL A 159 3.45 -10.34 9.22
N PHE A 160 4.41 -10.71 8.35
CA PHE A 160 5.74 -11.14 8.79
C PHE A 160 6.48 -10.05 9.57
N LEU A 161 6.50 -8.81 9.08
CA LEU A 161 7.19 -7.71 9.75
C LEU A 161 6.48 -7.26 11.03
N SER A 162 5.15 -7.38 11.10
CA SER A 162 4.38 -7.02 12.31
C SER A 162 4.70 -7.90 13.51
N ASP A 163 5.20 -9.11 13.29
CA ASP A 163 5.59 -10.05 14.34
C ASP A 163 7.00 -9.78 14.92
N LEU A 164 7.78 -8.90 14.28
CA LEU A 164 9.16 -8.63 14.67
C LEU A 164 9.27 -7.46 15.68
N VAL A 165 10.41 -7.43 16.39
CA VAL A 165 10.78 -6.27 17.21
C VAL A 165 10.96 -5.04 16.31
N ASP A 166 10.55 -3.86 16.78
CA ASP A 166 10.56 -2.58 16.03
C ASP A 166 9.71 -2.63 14.75
N HIS A 167 8.60 -3.36 14.78
CA HIS A 167 7.71 -3.54 13.64
C HIS A 167 7.26 -2.21 13.01
N ASN A 168 7.04 -1.15 13.79
CA ASN A 168 6.62 0.15 13.26
C ASN A 168 7.68 0.78 12.35
N GLU A 169 8.95 0.70 12.75
CA GLU A 169 10.09 1.18 11.99
C GLU A 169 10.30 0.34 10.72
N LEU A 170 10.22 -0.99 10.86
CA LEU A 170 10.34 -1.91 9.73
C LEU A 170 9.22 -1.72 8.69
N MET A 171 7.98 -1.50 9.13
CA MET A 171 6.86 -1.19 8.25
C MET A 171 7.04 0.16 7.55
N GLY A 172 7.51 1.18 8.28
CA GLY A 172 7.85 2.48 7.70
C GLY A 172 8.91 2.37 6.61
N LEU A 173 9.98 1.60 6.86
CA LEU A 173 11.03 1.32 5.87
C LEU A 173 10.50 0.52 4.68
N LEU A 174 9.67 -0.50 4.90
CA LEU A 174 9.07 -1.30 3.83
C LEU A 174 8.34 -0.41 2.80
N HIS A 175 7.45 0.45 3.28
CA HIS A 175 6.73 1.38 2.42
C HIS A 175 7.63 2.49 1.83
N GLY A 176 8.72 2.83 2.52
CA GLY A 176 9.76 3.70 1.97
C GLY A 176 10.45 3.06 0.76
N PHE A 177 10.81 1.78 0.83
CA PHE A 177 11.41 1.04 -0.28
C PHE A 177 10.45 0.85 -1.46
N TYR A 178 9.15 0.65 -1.20
CA TYR A 178 8.12 0.72 -2.25
C TYR A 178 8.14 2.09 -2.95
N GLY A 179 8.21 3.18 -2.18
CA GLY A 179 8.32 4.54 -2.71
C GLY A 179 9.56 4.74 -3.59
N VAL A 180 10.71 4.18 -3.20
CA VAL A 180 11.93 4.20 -4.03
C VAL A 180 11.69 3.53 -5.38
N GLY A 181 11.05 2.36 -5.41
CA GLY A 181 10.65 1.70 -6.66
C GLY A 181 9.75 2.56 -7.52
N SER A 182 8.74 3.19 -6.91
CA SER A 182 7.79 4.08 -7.62
C SER A 182 8.46 5.33 -8.19
N VAL A 183 9.48 5.88 -7.52
CA VAL A 183 10.28 7.02 -8.00
C VAL A 183 11.12 6.63 -9.22
N ILE A 184 11.77 5.48 -9.17
CA ILE A 184 12.70 5.02 -10.21
C ILE A 184 11.94 4.56 -11.46
N SER A 185 10.75 3.98 -11.29
CA SER A 185 10.01 3.33 -12.39
C SER A 185 9.75 4.22 -13.60
N PRO A 186 9.14 5.41 -13.51
CA PRO A 186 8.79 6.18 -14.69
C PRO A 186 10.00 6.55 -15.57
N PRO A 187 11.11 7.10 -15.06
CA PRO A 187 12.28 7.38 -15.88
C PRO A 187 12.98 6.13 -16.42
N LEU A 188 13.03 5.04 -15.63
CA LEU A 188 13.62 3.77 -16.05
C LEU A 188 12.83 3.14 -17.21
N VAL A 189 11.51 3.05 -17.05
CA VAL A 189 10.59 2.55 -18.10
C VAL A 189 10.75 3.37 -19.38
N SER A 190 10.74 4.71 -19.25
CA SER A 190 10.85 5.60 -20.41
C SER A 190 12.18 5.48 -21.12
N TRP A 191 13.28 5.31 -20.36
CA TRP A 191 14.61 5.12 -20.92
C TRP A 191 14.74 3.77 -21.65
N ILE A 192 14.26 2.66 -21.02
CA ILE A 192 14.26 1.34 -21.65
C ILE A 192 13.38 1.34 -22.90
N LEU A 193 12.19 1.97 -22.82
CA LEU A 193 11.27 2.08 -23.95
C LEU A 193 11.91 2.75 -25.16
N LYS A 194 12.67 3.82 -24.94
CA LYS A 194 13.35 4.58 -26.01
C LYS A 194 14.42 3.76 -26.73
N HIS A 195 15.14 2.87 -26.04
CA HIS A 195 16.32 2.18 -26.60
C HIS A 195 16.05 0.73 -27.00
N TRP A 196 15.16 0.02 -26.28
CA TRP A 196 14.97 -1.43 -26.45
C TRP A 196 13.50 -1.87 -26.47
N GLY A 197 12.57 -0.95 -26.25
CA GLY A 197 11.14 -1.28 -26.22
C GLY A 197 10.65 -1.80 -24.86
N TYR A 198 9.32 -1.85 -24.70
CA TYR A 198 8.65 -2.16 -23.42
C TYR A 198 8.88 -3.61 -22.93
N ARG A 199 9.12 -4.54 -23.84
CA ARG A 199 9.35 -5.96 -23.52
C ARG A 199 10.57 -6.18 -22.64
N LEU A 200 11.68 -5.45 -22.90
CA LEU A 200 12.87 -5.55 -22.07
C LEU A 200 12.61 -5.09 -20.63
N HIS A 201 11.75 -4.10 -20.45
CA HIS A 201 11.36 -3.69 -19.09
C HIS A 201 10.63 -4.81 -18.35
N TYR A 202 9.67 -5.50 -18.99
CA TYR A 202 9.01 -6.66 -18.38
C TYR A 202 9.96 -7.85 -18.18
N ALA A 203 10.93 -8.06 -19.05
CA ALA A 203 11.99 -9.06 -18.82
C ALA A 203 12.84 -8.72 -17.60
N LEU A 204 13.15 -7.43 -17.38
CA LEU A 204 13.83 -6.96 -16.17
C LEU A 204 12.98 -7.24 -14.91
N LEU A 205 11.69 -6.90 -14.93
CA LEU A 205 10.77 -7.19 -13.81
C LEU A 205 10.65 -8.69 -13.54
N ALA A 206 10.57 -9.52 -14.58
CA ALA A 206 10.58 -10.98 -14.46
C ALA A 206 11.87 -11.47 -13.79
N THR A 207 13.03 -10.97 -14.22
CA THR A 207 14.33 -11.34 -13.65
C THR A 207 14.42 -10.97 -12.17
N LEU A 208 14.02 -9.75 -11.81
CA LEU A 208 14.03 -9.30 -10.42
C LEU A 208 13.06 -10.13 -9.55
N SER A 209 11.88 -10.45 -10.08
CA SER A 209 10.90 -11.31 -9.39
C SER A 209 11.42 -12.75 -9.24
N PHE A 210 12.15 -13.28 -10.21
CA PHE A 210 12.81 -14.58 -10.13
C PHE A 210 13.93 -14.60 -9.08
N ILE A 211 14.74 -13.56 -9.02
CA ILE A 211 15.77 -13.42 -7.97
C ILE A 211 15.09 -13.36 -6.59
N GLY A 212 13.99 -12.62 -6.48
CA GLY A 212 13.17 -12.58 -5.27
C GLY A 212 12.59 -13.95 -4.91
N LEU A 213 12.10 -14.72 -5.88
CA LEU A 213 11.62 -16.09 -5.69
C LEU A 213 12.72 -17.00 -5.13
N LEU A 214 13.93 -16.97 -5.70
CA LEU A 214 15.06 -17.75 -5.21
C LEU A 214 15.43 -17.36 -3.78
N ALA A 215 15.45 -16.06 -3.47
CA ALA A 215 15.72 -15.58 -2.12
C ALA A 215 14.63 -16.06 -1.12
N VAL A 216 13.36 -16.02 -1.52
CA VAL A 216 12.24 -16.53 -0.71
C VAL A 216 12.39 -18.02 -0.44
N VAL A 217 12.65 -18.83 -1.47
CA VAL A 217 12.80 -20.29 -1.36
C VAL A 217 13.95 -20.67 -0.41
N VAL A 218 15.04 -19.91 -0.43
CA VAL A 218 16.21 -20.20 0.44
C VAL A 218 15.99 -19.69 1.86
N LEU A 219 15.49 -18.47 2.02
CA LEU A 219 15.50 -17.78 3.31
C LEU A 219 14.23 -18.04 4.14
N PHE A 220 13.07 -18.22 3.51
CA PHE A 220 11.79 -18.40 4.21
C PHE A 220 11.37 -19.86 4.38
N ARG A 221 12.18 -20.84 4.00
CA ARG A 221 11.83 -22.27 4.06
C ARG A 221 11.36 -22.77 5.44
N ASP A 222 11.76 -22.09 6.53
CA ASP A 222 11.39 -22.48 7.90
C ASP A 222 10.11 -21.77 8.36
N GLU A 223 9.54 -20.86 7.57
CA GLU A 223 8.23 -20.24 7.82
C GLU A 223 7.10 -21.17 7.36
N THR A 224 7.07 -22.38 7.98
CA THR A 224 6.17 -23.49 7.61
C THR A 224 4.74 -23.25 8.09
N LYS A 225 3.81 -24.07 7.57
CA LYS A 225 2.41 -24.09 8.01
C LYS A 225 2.25 -24.39 9.49
N ASP A 226 3.11 -25.26 10.05
CA ASP A 226 3.01 -25.67 11.46
C ASP A 226 3.41 -24.51 12.39
N LYS A 227 4.43 -23.74 12.01
CA LYS A 227 4.78 -22.49 12.69
C LYS A 227 3.66 -21.44 12.62
N TYR A 228 3.01 -21.30 11.47
CA TYR A 228 1.88 -20.39 11.32
C TYR A 228 0.68 -20.80 12.18
N ARG A 229 0.33 -22.09 12.18
CA ARG A 229 -0.78 -22.64 12.99
C ARG A 229 -0.54 -22.49 14.47
N ALA A 230 0.68 -22.75 14.96
CA ALA A 230 1.04 -22.57 16.36
C ALA A 230 0.80 -21.14 16.83
N HIS A 231 1.20 -20.13 16.02
CA HIS A 231 0.98 -18.71 16.32
C HIS A 231 -0.51 -18.30 16.27
N SER A 232 -1.29 -18.92 15.38
CA SER A 232 -2.72 -18.60 15.23
C SER A 232 -3.56 -19.15 16.40
N THR A 233 -3.15 -20.28 16.99
CA THR A 233 -3.85 -20.91 18.12
C THR A 233 -3.63 -20.15 19.43
N GLU A 234 -2.46 -19.52 19.63
CA GLU A 234 -2.18 -18.68 20.80
C GLU A 234 -3.01 -17.37 20.86
N GLY A 235 -3.57 -16.94 19.73
CA GLY A 235 -4.35 -15.69 19.63
C GLY A 235 -5.87 -15.85 19.59
N ASP A 236 -6.40 -17.08 19.61
CA ASP A 236 -7.80 -17.35 19.26
C ASP A 236 -8.77 -17.34 20.45
N ASP A 237 -8.29 -17.38 21.68
CA ASP A 237 -9.14 -17.42 22.91
C ASP A 237 -9.91 -16.10 23.18
N THR A 238 -9.71 -15.04 22.38
CA THR A 238 -10.36 -13.73 22.58
C THR A 238 -11.17 -13.22 21.39
N LYS A 239 -11.22 -13.95 20.27
CA LYS A 239 -12.02 -13.56 19.11
C LYS A 239 -13.45 -14.05 19.23
N GLY A 240 -14.29 -13.33 20.00
CA GLY A 240 -15.73 -13.35 19.73
C GLY A 240 -15.94 -12.95 18.25
N GLU A 241 -16.80 -13.68 17.51
CA GLU A 241 -17.15 -13.36 16.13
C GLU A 241 -17.69 -11.93 16.05
N VAL A 242 -16.82 -11.00 15.66
CA VAL A 242 -17.21 -9.60 15.43
C VAL A 242 -17.93 -9.55 14.09
N SER A 243 -19.25 -9.31 14.12
CA SER A 243 -20.05 -9.17 12.92
C SER A 243 -19.55 -7.94 12.11
N LEU A 244 -19.45 -8.09 10.78
CA LEU A 244 -19.15 -6.97 9.87
C LEU A 244 -20.17 -5.82 10.07
N TRP A 245 -21.43 -6.12 10.40
CA TRP A 245 -22.43 -5.11 10.71
C TRP A 245 -22.10 -4.27 11.95
N ASP A 246 -21.51 -4.86 12.97
CA ASP A 246 -21.15 -4.13 14.20
C ASP A 246 -19.98 -3.16 13.93
N ILE A 247 -19.09 -3.53 13.02
CA ILE A 247 -18.01 -2.65 12.55
C ILE A 247 -18.58 -1.45 11.79
N PHE A 248 -19.53 -1.66 10.88
CA PHE A 248 -20.15 -0.58 10.09
C PHE A 248 -21.06 0.34 10.92
N LYS A 249 -21.57 -0.10 12.08
CA LYS A 249 -22.33 0.76 13.00
C LYS A 249 -21.50 1.92 13.56
N SER A 250 -20.18 1.78 13.60
CA SER A 250 -19.29 2.87 14.00
C SER A 250 -19.10 3.84 12.83
N PRO A 251 -19.58 5.10 12.91
CA PRO A 251 -19.60 6.02 11.77
C PRO A 251 -18.21 6.38 11.24
N ILE A 252 -17.15 6.21 12.05
CA ILE A 252 -15.78 6.45 11.61
C ILE A 252 -15.34 5.44 10.53
N VAL A 253 -15.87 4.20 10.56
CA VAL A 253 -15.47 3.16 9.61
C VAL A 253 -15.91 3.49 8.18
N PRO A 254 -17.21 3.68 7.88
CA PRO A 254 -17.63 4.01 6.52
C PRO A 254 -17.05 5.34 6.03
N ILE A 255 -16.84 6.33 6.90
CA ILE A 255 -16.18 7.59 6.52
C ILE A 255 -14.72 7.31 6.13
N THR A 256 -13.98 6.50 6.91
CA THR A 256 -12.59 6.15 6.57
C THR A 256 -12.52 5.29 5.31
N CYS A 257 -13.45 4.35 5.09
CA CYS A 257 -13.54 3.58 3.84
C CYS A 257 -13.68 4.51 2.62
N ALA A 258 -14.62 5.45 2.68
CA ALA A 258 -14.85 6.41 1.60
C ALA A 258 -13.64 7.35 1.40
N TYR A 259 -13.04 7.82 2.51
CA TYR A 259 -11.83 8.64 2.47
C TYR A 259 -10.67 7.91 1.80
N LEU A 260 -10.36 6.69 2.24
CA LEU A 260 -9.29 5.87 1.68
C LEU A 260 -9.54 5.52 0.20
N PHE A 261 -10.80 5.22 -0.16
CA PHE A 261 -11.18 4.98 -1.55
C PHE A 261 -10.82 6.16 -2.46
N LEU A 262 -11.21 7.37 -2.06
CA LEU A 262 -10.92 8.57 -2.84
C LEU A 262 -9.44 8.93 -2.81
N TYR A 263 -8.79 8.84 -1.63
CA TYR A 263 -7.39 9.17 -1.45
C TYR A 263 -6.47 8.24 -2.26
N ILE A 264 -6.58 6.91 -2.09
CA ILE A 264 -5.75 5.93 -2.81
C ILE A 264 -6.03 6.02 -4.32
N GLY A 265 -7.28 6.24 -4.68
CA GLY A 265 -7.65 6.44 -6.07
C GLY A 265 -7.09 7.71 -6.69
N ALA A 266 -6.97 8.83 -5.96
CA ALA A 266 -6.31 10.04 -6.41
C ALA A 266 -4.79 9.83 -6.55
N GLU A 267 -4.15 9.21 -5.54
CA GLU A 267 -2.71 8.88 -5.54
C GLU A 267 -2.34 8.06 -6.79
N LEU A 268 -3.05 6.96 -7.03
CA LEU A 268 -2.82 6.10 -8.20
C LEU A 268 -3.33 6.75 -9.50
N GLY A 269 -4.34 7.60 -9.43
CA GLY A 269 -4.82 8.39 -10.56
C GLY A 269 -3.74 9.33 -11.10
N VAL A 270 -3.02 10.03 -10.22
CA VAL A 270 -1.86 10.84 -10.59
C VAL A 270 -0.77 9.96 -11.21
N GLY A 271 -0.38 8.88 -10.54
CA GLY A 271 0.66 7.97 -11.02
C GLY A 271 0.36 7.37 -12.40
N SER A 272 -0.91 7.03 -12.66
CA SER A 272 -1.33 6.37 -13.91
C SER A 272 -1.52 7.35 -15.08
N TRP A 273 -1.97 8.58 -14.80
CA TRP A 273 -2.46 9.46 -15.85
C TRP A 273 -1.64 10.74 -16.08
N LEU A 274 -0.84 11.17 -15.10
CA LEU A 274 -0.08 12.42 -15.22
C LEU A 274 0.87 12.41 -16.43
N LEU A 275 1.57 11.29 -16.66
CA LEU A 275 2.45 11.16 -17.83
C LEU A 275 1.66 11.28 -19.15
N THR A 276 0.50 10.62 -19.23
CA THR A 276 -0.37 10.68 -20.42
C THR A 276 -0.83 12.11 -20.68
N TYR A 277 -1.26 12.85 -19.64
CA TYR A 277 -1.63 14.27 -19.75
C TYR A 277 -0.49 15.12 -20.28
N LEU A 278 0.70 15.00 -19.69
CA LEU A 278 1.87 15.79 -20.07
C LEU A 278 2.29 15.53 -21.52
N ARG A 279 2.20 14.28 -21.96
CA ARG A 279 2.50 13.91 -23.34
C ARG A 279 1.44 14.36 -24.34
N THR A 280 0.16 14.14 -24.03
CA THR A 280 -0.94 14.35 -24.97
C THR A 280 -1.31 15.82 -25.07
N ILE A 281 -1.38 16.53 -23.93
CA ILE A 281 -1.85 17.93 -23.88
C ILE A 281 -0.70 18.91 -23.91
N LYS A 282 0.44 18.60 -23.27
CA LYS A 282 1.61 19.48 -23.21
C LYS A 282 2.67 19.16 -24.25
N SER A 283 2.47 18.11 -25.05
CA SER A 283 3.43 17.66 -26.09
C SER A 283 4.85 17.44 -25.55
N MET A 284 4.96 17.10 -24.24
CA MET A 284 6.22 16.92 -23.54
C MET A 284 6.89 15.63 -24.02
N GLU A 285 8.22 15.60 -24.06
CA GLU A 285 8.96 14.37 -24.34
C GLU A 285 8.70 13.32 -23.26
N GLN A 286 8.66 12.03 -23.65
CA GLN A 286 8.38 10.89 -22.74
C GLN A 286 9.28 10.91 -21.48
N GLN A 287 10.58 11.12 -21.67
CA GLN A 287 11.54 11.12 -20.58
C GLN A 287 11.33 12.29 -19.61
N GLU A 288 11.04 13.46 -20.14
CA GLU A 288 10.79 14.64 -19.33
C GLU A 288 9.49 14.52 -18.53
N ALA A 289 8.41 14.04 -19.17
CA ALA A 289 7.13 13.75 -18.51
C ALA A 289 7.31 12.71 -17.39
N ALA A 290 8.12 11.67 -17.62
CA ALA A 290 8.43 10.65 -16.62
C ALA A 290 9.14 11.24 -15.40
N PHE A 291 10.08 12.18 -15.58
CA PHE A 291 10.70 12.87 -14.45
C PHE A 291 9.70 13.71 -13.65
N VAL A 292 8.72 14.35 -14.30
CA VAL A 292 7.67 15.08 -13.56
C VAL A 292 6.85 14.13 -12.68
N VAL A 293 6.49 12.96 -13.19
CA VAL A 293 5.80 11.92 -12.39
C VAL A 293 6.66 11.46 -11.21
N SER A 294 7.97 11.26 -11.44
CA SER A 294 8.89 10.91 -10.35
C SER A 294 8.94 11.96 -9.25
N TRP A 295 8.83 13.26 -9.56
CA TRP A 295 8.76 14.32 -8.55
C TRP A 295 7.56 14.17 -7.62
N PHE A 296 6.41 13.71 -8.13
CA PHE A 296 5.25 13.37 -7.27
C PHE A 296 5.60 12.26 -6.28
N TRP A 297 6.21 11.16 -6.76
CA TRP A 297 6.57 10.01 -5.92
C TRP A 297 7.70 10.32 -4.94
N ILE A 298 8.68 11.17 -5.33
CA ILE A 298 9.71 11.69 -4.40
C ILE A 298 9.03 12.47 -3.28
N GLY A 299 8.12 13.40 -3.63
CA GLY A 299 7.35 14.17 -2.67
C GLY A 299 6.59 13.26 -1.70
N LEU A 300 5.82 12.30 -2.23
CA LEU A 300 5.03 11.35 -1.44
C LEU A 300 5.91 10.53 -0.48
N THR A 301 7.04 10.02 -0.96
CA THR A 301 7.98 9.25 -0.13
C THR A 301 8.57 10.13 0.98
N CYS A 302 9.04 11.34 0.65
CA CYS A 302 9.53 12.31 1.62
C CYS A 302 8.47 12.69 2.65
N GLY A 303 7.25 12.97 2.20
CA GLY A 303 6.12 13.30 3.06
C GLY A 303 5.78 12.17 4.02
N ARG A 304 5.73 10.93 3.53
CA ARG A 304 5.45 9.73 4.32
C ARG A 304 6.50 9.50 5.41
N MET A 305 7.76 9.75 5.11
CA MET A 305 8.87 9.58 6.06
C MET A 305 8.99 10.75 7.05
N LEU A 306 8.85 12.00 6.59
CA LEU A 306 9.18 13.18 7.39
C LEU A 306 7.98 13.74 8.15
N LEU A 307 6.79 13.80 7.52
CA LEU A 307 5.62 14.41 8.14
C LEU A 307 5.02 13.57 9.27
N GLY A 308 5.37 12.29 9.39
CA GLY A 308 5.06 11.48 10.57
C GLY A 308 5.62 12.06 11.87
N PHE A 309 6.85 12.66 11.82
CA PHE A 309 7.44 13.35 12.96
C PHE A 309 6.73 14.68 13.26
N VAL A 310 6.29 15.39 12.23
CA VAL A 310 5.54 16.64 12.35
C VAL A 310 4.15 16.39 12.93
N THR A 311 3.49 15.32 12.51
CA THR A 311 2.17 14.92 13.01
C THR A 311 2.13 14.78 14.54
N LYS A 312 3.20 14.27 15.15
CA LYS A 312 3.31 14.15 16.62
C LYS A 312 3.18 15.50 17.35
N ARG A 313 3.54 16.61 16.69
CA ARG A 313 3.47 17.96 17.27
C ARG A 313 2.07 18.57 17.23
N PHE A 314 1.20 18.11 16.34
CA PHE A 314 -0.19 18.59 16.26
C PHE A 314 -1.08 18.04 17.39
N GLY A 315 -0.62 17.00 18.11
CA GLY A 315 -1.36 16.39 19.23
C GLY A 315 -2.65 15.67 18.83
N ASN A 316 -3.11 15.83 17.58
CA ASN A 316 -4.33 15.22 17.06
C ASN A 316 -4.15 14.83 15.59
N GLU A 317 -4.18 13.53 15.31
CA GLU A 317 -4.00 12.97 13.96
C GLU A 317 -5.11 13.37 13.01
N TYR A 318 -6.34 13.53 13.50
CA TYR A 318 -7.46 14.04 12.70
C TYR A 318 -7.14 15.41 12.09
N THR A 319 -6.70 16.37 12.94
CA THR A 319 -6.37 17.73 12.51
C THR A 319 -5.18 17.76 11.57
N ALA A 320 -4.16 16.94 11.85
CA ALA A 320 -2.99 16.82 10.99
C ALA A 320 -3.38 16.29 9.60
N ASN A 321 -4.18 15.22 9.56
CA ASN A 321 -4.67 14.62 8.32
C ASN A 321 -5.52 15.61 7.50
N LEU A 322 -6.40 16.38 8.15
CA LEU A 322 -7.19 17.42 7.48
C LEU A 322 -6.27 18.52 6.91
N GLY A 323 -5.29 18.97 7.68
CA GLY A 323 -4.31 19.97 7.23
C GLY A 323 -3.52 19.48 6.00
N TYR A 324 -3.04 18.26 6.03
CA TYR A 324 -2.32 17.67 4.90
C TYR A 324 -3.24 17.48 3.68
N SER A 325 -4.49 17.05 3.88
CA SER A 325 -5.47 16.93 2.81
C SER A 325 -5.74 18.27 2.13
N LEU A 326 -5.93 19.35 2.90
CA LEU A 326 -6.15 20.69 2.35
C LEU A 326 -4.91 21.25 1.63
N LEU A 327 -3.70 20.99 2.15
CA LEU A 327 -2.46 21.40 1.50
C LEU A 327 -2.23 20.62 0.21
N SER A 328 -2.54 19.32 0.18
CA SER A 328 -2.45 18.53 -1.06
C SER A 328 -3.42 19.06 -2.11
N LEU A 329 -4.65 19.41 -1.74
CA LEU A 329 -5.62 20.06 -2.62
C LEU A 329 -5.07 21.38 -3.15
N PHE A 330 -4.59 22.27 -2.27
CA PHE A 330 -4.05 23.57 -2.66
C PHE A 330 -2.93 23.45 -3.70
N PHE A 331 -1.93 22.58 -3.47
CA PHE A 331 -0.82 22.43 -4.40
C PHE A 331 -1.24 21.73 -5.69
N PHE A 332 -2.14 20.74 -5.63
CA PHE A 332 -2.61 20.07 -6.82
C PHE A 332 -3.51 20.99 -7.67
N THR A 333 -4.45 21.72 -7.06
CA THR A 333 -5.26 22.73 -7.76
C THR A 333 -4.38 23.80 -8.39
N THR A 334 -3.36 24.30 -7.68
CA THR A 334 -2.40 25.28 -8.24
C THR A 334 -1.65 24.69 -9.45
N PHE A 335 -1.22 23.43 -9.35
CA PHE A 335 -0.62 22.72 -10.47
C PHE A 335 -1.60 22.57 -11.65
N ALA A 336 -2.84 22.16 -11.40
CA ALA A 336 -3.84 21.96 -12.43
C ALA A 336 -4.17 23.27 -13.16
N VAL A 337 -4.45 24.34 -12.40
CA VAL A 337 -4.75 25.68 -12.96
C VAL A 337 -3.56 26.21 -13.77
N TYR A 338 -2.34 26.13 -13.22
CA TYR A 338 -1.14 26.56 -13.93
C TYR A 338 -0.93 25.74 -15.20
N SER A 339 -1.09 24.41 -15.13
CA SER A 339 -0.97 23.53 -16.29
C SER A 339 -1.99 23.83 -17.38
N MET A 340 -3.22 24.17 -17.02
CA MET A 340 -4.26 24.51 -18.00
C MET A 340 -4.01 25.88 -18.66
N ALA A 341 -3.51 26.84 -17.90
CA ALA A 341 -3.35 28.23 -18.34
C ALA A 341 -2.04 28.50 -19.11
N TYR A 342 -0.96 27.72 -18.85
CA TYR A 342 0.38 28.05 -19.35
C TYR A 342 1.02 26.90 -20.15
N THR A 343 1.74 27.28 -21.26
CA THR A 343 2.43 26.36 -22.17
C THR A 343 3.83 26.85 -22.58
N GLY A 344 4.45 27.77 -21.82
CA GLY A 344 5.74 28.38 -22.18
C GLY A 344 6.98 27.58 -21.77
N ASP A 345 8.17 28.07 -22.15
CA ASP A 345 9.48 27.41 -22.01
C ASP A 345 9.89 27.08 -20.58
N HIS A 346 9.33 27.76 -19.56
CA HIS A 346 9.63 27.54 -18.15
C HIS A 346 8.60 26.64 -17.42
N TYR A 347 7.74 25.95 -18.20
CA TYR A 347 6.65 25.13 -17.66
C TYR A 347 7.15 24.12 -16.60
N THR A 348 8.18 23.35 -16.91
CA THR A 348 8.70 22.29 -16.05
C THR A 348 9.36 22.82 -14.78
N LEU A 349 9.90 24.04 -14.81
CA LEU A 349 10.53 24.65 -13.65
C LEU A 349 9.52 24.90 -12.51
N ILE A 350 8.27 25.25 -12.87
CA ILE A 350 7.20 25.53 -11.90
C ILE A 350 6.40 24.25 -11.57
N VAL A 351 6.16 23.42 -12.58
CA VAL A 351 5.35 22.20 -12.40
C VAL A 351 6.01 21.18 -11.48
N LYS A 352 7.33 20.96 -11.58
CA LYS A 352 8.05 20.00 -10.73
C LYS A 352 7.89 20.29 -9.25
N PRO A 353 8.16 21.50 -8.72
CA PRO A 353 7.93 21.82 -7.31
C PRO A 353 6.46 21.73 -6.89
N LEU A 354 5.50 22.12 -7.72
CA LEU A 354 4.07 22.01 -7.40
C LEU A 354 3.63 20.56 -7.26
N VAL A 355 4.02 19.70 -8.20
CA VAL A 355 3.74 18.26 -8.18
C VAL A 355 4.45 17.58 -7.00
N PHE A 356 5.70 17.96 -6.73
CA PHE A 356 6.44 17.49 -5.56
C PHE A 356 5.72 17.83 -4.24
N MET A 357 5.33 19.10 -4.06
CA MET A 357 4.64 19.54 -2.84
C MET A 357 3.26 18.89 -2.69
N SER A 358 2.53 18.68 -3.80
CA SER A 358 1.30 17.89 -3.78
C SER A 358 1.58 16.48 -3.24
N GLY A 359 2.61 15.80 -3.75
CA GLY A 359 3.04 14.49 -3.26
C GLY A 359 3.42 14.50 -1.77
N VAL A 360 4.19 15.50 -1.30
CA VAL A 360 4.60 15.63 0.11
C VAL A 360 3.40 15.56 1.05
N PHE A 361 2.32 16.26 0.74
CA PHE A 361 1.14 16.30 1.60
C PHE A 361 0.20 15.10 1.40
N VAL A 362 0.29 14.39 0.29
CA VAL A 362 -0.39 13.11 0.07
C VAL A 362 0.25 11.98 0.91
N GLY A 363 1.59 12.01 1.09
CA GLY A 363 2.34 10.93 1.75
C GLY A 363 1.81 10.48 3.12
N PRO A 364 1.54 11.38 4.08
CA PRO A 364 1.11 11.01 5.44
C PRO A 364 -0.36 10.59 5.55
N LEU A 365 -1.19 10.76 4.52
CA LEU A 365 -2.65 10.61 4.61
C LEU A 365 -3.08 9.18 4.98
N PHE A 366 -2.43 8.17 4.43
CA PHE A 366 -2.72 6.77 4.75
C PHE A 366 -2.46 6.42 6.23
N PRO A 367 -1.26 6.63 6.77
CA PRO A 367 -1.00 6.30 8.17
C PRO A 367 -1.82 7.15 9.14
N THR A 368 -2.01 8.46 8.88
CA THR A 368 -2.75 9.33 9.80
C THR A 368 -4.23 9.01 9.86
N SER A 369 -4.86 8.62 8.74
CA SER A 369 -6.26 8.17 8.73
C SER A 369 -6.45 6.86 9.49
N ASN A 370 -5.56 5.89 9.28
CA ASN A 370 -5.60 4.61 9.99
C ASN A 370 -5.35 4.76 11.51
N ILE A 371 -4.41 5.64 11.93
CA ILE A 371 -4.19 5.94 13.35
C ILE A 371 -5.43 6.62 13.96
N THR A 372 -6.08 7.54 13.23
CA THR A 372 -7.32 8.17 13.68
C THR A 372 -8.42 7.12 13.87
N LEU A 373 -8.56 6.19 12.93
CA LEU A 373 -9.51 5.08 13.01
C LEU A 373 -9.22 4.19 14.23
N LEU A 374 -7.98 3.75 14.42
CA LEU A 374 -7.54 2.94 15.57
C LEU A 374 -7.84 3.63 16.90
N LYS A 375 -7.51 4.92 17.05
CA LYS A 375 -7.74 5.66 18.31
C LYS A 375 -9.20 5.94 18.60
N THR A 376 -10.08 5.77 17.63
CA THR A 376 -11.52 6.06 17.74
C THR A 376 -12.34 4.79 17.99
N LEU A 377 -11.89 3.65 17.47
CA LEU A 377 -12.58 2.37 17.62
C LEU A 377 -12.29 1.71 18.98
N PRO A 378 -13.29 1.03 19.57
CA PRO A 378 -13.07 0.11 20.67
C PRO A 378 -12.03 -0.96 20.30
N THR A 379 -11.20 -1.40 21.25
CA THR A 379 -10.07 -2.32 21.02
C THR A 379 -10.49 -3.59 20.26
N GLN A 380 -11.66 -4.13 20.56
CA GLN A 380 -12.20 -5.35 19.92
C GLN A 380 -12.48 -5.17 18.42
N LEU A 381 -12.77 -3.93 17.95
CA LEU A 381 -13.11 -3.62 16.57
C LEU A 381 -11.91 -3.07 15.76
N GLN A 382 -10.78 -2.78 16.40
CA GLN A 382 -9.66 -2.07 15.78
C GLN A 382 -9.07 -2.83 14.60
N VAL A 383 -8.71 -4.11 14.79
CA VAL A 383 -8.06 -4.91 13.76
C VAL A 383 -8.98 -5.12 12.57
N SER A 384 -10.22 -5.55 12.83
CA SER A 384 -11.22 -5.79 11.78
C SER A 384 -11.67 -4.50 11.09
N GLY A 385 -11.78 -3.39 11.84
CA GLY A 385 -12.16 -2.09 11.30
C GLY A 385 -11.10 -1.50 10.38
N VAL A 386 -9.82 -1.57 10.75
CA VAL A 386 -8.71 -1.13 9.88
C VAL A 386 -8.58 -2.04 8.67
N GLY A 387 -8.66 -3.36 8.85
CA GLY A 387 -8.62 -4.31 7.74
C GLY A 387 -9.73 -4.06 6.72
N LEU A 388 -10.96 -3.80 7.19
CA LEU A 388 -12.09 -3.48 6.32
C LEU A 388 -11.91 -2.14 5.61
N ALA A 389 -11.48 -1.10 6.33
CA ALA A 389 -11.29 0.24 5.77
C ALA A 389 -10.18 0.25 4.70
N THR A 390 -9.05 -0.43 4.95
CA THR A 390 -7.95 -0.53 3.98
C THR A 390 -8.32 -1.38 2.77
N SER A 391 -9.05 -2.47 2.96
CA SER A 391 -9.49 -3.34 1.85
C SER A 391 -10.51 -2.62 0.95
N LEU A 392 -11.58 -2.04 1.52
CA LEU A 392 -12.58 -1.30 0.75
C LEU A 392 -11.99 -0.01 0.17
N GLY A 393 -11.18 0.72 0.94
CA GLY A 393 -10.47 1.89 0.46
C GLY A 393 -9.53 1.57 -0.69
N GLY A 394 -8.81 0.45 -0.60
CA GLY A 394 -7.91 -0.04 -1.64
C GLY A 394 -8.56 -0.25 -3.00
N THR A 395 -9.90 -0.51 -3.05
CA THR A 395 -10.63 -0.61 -4.33
C THR A 395 -10.53 0.66 -5.15
N GLY A 396 -10.34 1.81 -4.51
CA GLY A 396 -10.15 3.11 -5.18
C GLY A 396 -8.96 3.13 -6.14
N SER A 397 -7.90 2.38 -5.83
CA SER A 397 -6.68 2.29 -6.68
C SER A 397 -6.93 1.80 -8.10
N ALA A 398 -7.98 1.03 -8.31
CA ALA A 398 -8.36 0.50 -9.62
C ALA A 398 -9.55 1.23 -10.23
N VAL A 399 -10.60 1.42 -9.42
CA VAL A 399 -11.87 2.00 -9.90
C VAL A 399 -11.67 3.43 -10.37
N LEU A 400 -10.93 4.27 -9.61
CA LEU A 400 -10.78 5.68 -9.97
C LEU A 400 -9.86 5.92 -11.17
N PRO A 401 -8.65 5.30 -11.29
CA PRO A 401 -7.87 5.43 -12.52
C PRO A 401 -8.61 4.93 -13.76
N PHE A 402 -9.33 3.81 -13.67
CA PHE A 402 -10.16 3.35 -14.78
C PHE A 402 -11.27 4.36 -15.15
N THR A 403 -11.99 4.88 -14.15
CA THR A 403 -13.07 5.86 -14.34
C THR A 403 -12.56 7.16 -14.93
N ILE A 404 -11.42 7.68 -14.42
CA ILE A 404 -10.74 8.87 -14.98
C ILE A 404 -10.45 8.65 -16.47
N GLY A 405 -9.86 7.51 -16.83
CA GLY A 405 -9.55 7.19 -18.22
C GLY A 405 -10.79 7.07 -19.11
N ALA A 406 -11.85 6.43 -18.61
CA ALA A 406 -13.11 6.27 -19.33
C ALA A 406 -13.82 7.62 -19.58
N ILE A 407 -13.89 8.48 -18.56
CA ILE A 407 -14.51 9.81 -18.66
C ILE A 407 -13.66 10.70 -19.58
N SER A 408 -12.34 10.74 -19.40
CA SER A 408 -11.44 11.57 -20.22
C SER A 408 -11.48 11.23 -21.71
N ARG A 409 -11.81 9.98 -22.04
CA ARG A 409 -12.04 9.60 -23.45
C ARG A 409 -13.25 10.27 -24.06
N ILE A 410 -14.32 10.51 -23.28
CA ILE A 410 -15.60 11.06 -23.76
C ILE A 410 -15.53 12.59 -23.76
N THR A 411 -14.94 13.18 -22.73
CA THR A 411 -14.96 14.61 -22.47
C THR A 411 -13.74 15.37 -22.99
N GLY A 412 -12.63 14.67 -23.18
CA GLY A 412 -11.32 15.21 -23.55
C GLY A 412 -10.28 15.04 -22.43
N PHE A 413 -9.02 14.80 -22.83
CA PHE A 413 -7.90 14.65 -21.90
C PHE A 413 -7.44 15.97 -21.27
N GLU A 414 -7.84 17.11 -21.80
CA GLU A 414 -7.61 18.44 -21.24
C GLU A 414 -8.25 18.61 -19.86
N TYR A 415 -9.36 17.91 -19.58
CA TYR A 415 -10.06 17.95 -18.27
C TYR A 415 -9.53 16.94 -17.27
N LEU A 416 -8.55 16.11 -17.61
CA LEU A 416 -8.05 15.02 -16.76
C LEU A 416 -7.59 15.50 -15.38
N LEU A 417 -6.87 16.61 -15.31
CA LEU A 417 -6.41 17.18 -14.05
C LEU A 417 -7.58 17.65 -13.18
N ILE A 418 -8.68 18.13 -13.77
CA ILE A 418 -9.90 18.53 -13.05
C ILE A 418 -10.54 17.31 -12.39
N TYR A 419 -10.59 16.16 -13.06
CA TYR A 419 -11.17 14.96 -12.47
C TYR A 419 -10.39 14.47 -11.26
N ILE A 420 -9.06 14.51 -11.34
CA ILE A 420 -8.22 14.17 -10.19
C ILE A 420 -8.40 15.20 -9.07
N ASP A 421 -8.44 16.50 -9.38
CA ASP A 421 -8.63 17.58 -8.40
C ASP A 421 -9.98 17.46 -7.68
N LEU A 422 -11.06 17.09 -8.40
CA LEU A 422 -12.38 16.82 -7.81
C LEU A 422 -12.35 15.62 -6.86
N ILE A 423 -11.56 14.58 -7.15
CA ILE A 423 -11.40 13.44 -6.24
C ILE A 423 -10.65 13.87 -4.99
N ILE A 424 -9.61 14.71 -5.14
CA ILE A 424 -8.86 15.29 -4.02
C ILE A 424 -9.78 16.16 -3.15
N ALA A 425 -10.57 17.03 -3.74
CA ALA A 425 -11.59 17.81 -3.03
C ALA A 425 -12.61 16.90 -2.33
N GLY A 426 -13.00 15.81 -2.96
CA GLY A 426 -13.89 14.80 -2.43
C GLY A 426 -13.35 14.15 -1.15
N TYR A 427 -12.10 13.70 -1.10
CA TYR A 427 -11.57 13.13 0.13
C TYR A 427 -11.40 14.17 1.24
N CYS A 428 -11.07 15.43 0.91
CA CYS A 428 -11.09 16.53 1.89
C CYS A 428 -12.49 16.70 2.50
N ALA A 429 -13.53 16.75 1.67
CA ALA A 429 -14.92 16.89 2.12
C ALA A 429 -15.36 15.71 2.99
N VAL A 430 -15.04 14.47 2.58
CA VAL A 430 -15.35 13.27 3.38
C VAL A 430 -14.67 13.30 4.74
N TRP A 431 -13.39 13.73 4.81
CA TRP A 431 -12.68 13.81 6.09
C TRP A 431 -13.26 14.86 7.03
N MET A 432 -13.81 15.96 6.50
CA MET A 432 -14.52 16.97 7.28
C MET A 432 -15.81 16.44 7.95
N LEU A 433 -16.35 15.31 7.51
CA LEU A 433 -17.51 14.68 8.16
C LEU A 433 -17.14 13.99 9.49
N VAL A 434 -15.89 13.63 9.71
CA VAL A 434 -15.45 12.90 10.92
C VAL A 434 -15.89 13.60 12.22
N PRO A 435 -15.63 14.90 12.47
CA PRO A 435 -16.05 15.55 13.73
C PRO A 435 -17.56 15.72 13.84
N ILE A 436 -18.29 15.68 12.73
CA ILE A 436 -19.76 15.81 12.72
C ILE A 436 -20.39 14.53 13.26
N TYR A 437 -19.90 13.37 12.82
CA TYR A 437 -20.51 12.08 13.13
C TYR A 437 -19.77 11.29 14.23
N VAL A 438 -18.58 11.76 14.65
CA VAL A 438 -17.74 11.09 15.66
C VAL A 438 -17.51 11.98 16.87
N PRO A 439 -18.39 11.93 17.90
CA PRO A 439 -18.36 12.85 19.04
C PRO A 439 -17.04 12.87 19.82
N THR A 440 -16.32 11.76 19.87
CA THR A 440 -15.01 11.66 20.55
C THR A 440 -13.94 12.53 19.88
N VAL A 441 -13.95 12.58 18.55
CA VAL A 441 -13.06 13.44 17.75
C VAL A 441 -13.50 14.90 17.88
N GLN A 442 -14.81 15.17 17.86
CA GLN A 442 -15.37 16.52 18.02
C GLN A 442 -14.94 17.17 19.35
N ARG A 443 -14.98 16.43 20.48
CA ARG A 443 -14.54 16.94 21.78
C ARG A 443 -13.05 17.32 21.78
N LYS A 444 -12.19 16.47 21.22
CA LYS A 444 -10.74 16.73 21.10
C LYS A 444 -10.43 17.89 20.17
N TRP A 445 -11.19 18.04 19.10
CA TRP A 445 -11.02 19.15 18.15
C TRP A 445 -11.39 20.48 18.79
N ARG A 446 -12.53 20.59 19.50
CA ARG A 446 -12.94 21.80 20.22
C ARG A 446 -12.02 22.18 21.38
N ALA A 447 -11.28 21.24 21.94
CA ALA A 447 -10.32 21.51 22.98
C ALA A 447 -8.94 22.00 22.44
N ALA A 448 -8.67 21.81 21.14
CA ALA A 448 -7.45 22.20 20.48
C ALA A 448 -7.59 23.48 19.61
N SER A 449 -8.82 23.93 19.33
CA SER A 449 -9.15 25.19 18.68
C SER A 449 -9.45 26.28 19.70
#